data_79b36d4a13e5fc1dec067190fac77260
#
_entry.id   79b36d4a13e5fc1dec067190fac77260
#
_cell.length_a   1.000
_cell.length_b   1.000
_cell.length_c   1.000
_cell.angle_alpha   90.00
_cell.angle_beta   90.00
_cell.angle_gamma   90.00
#
_symmetry.space_group_name_H-M   'P 1'
#
loop_
_entity.id
_entity.type
_entity.pdbx_description
1 polymer ?
#
loop_
_entity_poly.entity_id
_entity_poly.type
_entity_poly.pdbx_seq_one_letter_code
_entity_poly.pdbx_strand_id
1 'polypeptide(L)'
;MALIEIDHVSKTYKTRTGDVPANNNVTLHVEEGMVFGLFGHNGAGKTTLVNQLLGLLRPDSGSITIAGENIVQNRNMGRYLCSVQPQSSVPLGELTPRSITRLMAKMRGARDKEIANQIDDLFERLDIADWADQPGNKLSGGVLRLACFCMAAIRPGRAVVLDEPTNDVDPVRRRYLWGAIRDLTENGAAVLLVTHNISEAENSVDEVAILDHGKVLAQGNAARIKAETVGSNMKLQALTTVSRDAFTCPYWANDLEVRDGEVIVSFSGERAGDALLWASELQDRRLLGDYSLREMSLEDAYVRLVGNKEESTNAR
;
A
#
# COMPACT_ATOMS: atom_id res chain seq x y z
N MET A 1 -10.39 10.32 16.75
CA MET A 1 -11.30 9.24 17.18
C MET A 1 -11.32 8.22 16.05
N ALA A 2 -11.07 6.95 16.37
CA ALA A 2 -10.97 5.95 15.31
C ALA A 2 -12.27 5.89 14.49
N LEU A 3 -12.15 6.00 13.17
CA LEU A 3 -13.25 5.87 12.23
C LEU A 3 -13.47 4.40 11.84
N ILE A 4 -12.37 3.65 11.67
CA ILE A 4 -12.39 2.21 11.41
C ILE A 4 -11.72 1.53 12.59
N GLU A 5 -12.42 0.57 13.20
CA GLU A 5 -11.87 -0.27 14.26
C GLU A 5 -12.04 -1.73 13.85
N ILE A 6 -10.95 -2.47 13.85
CA ILE A 6 -10.90 -3.91 13.61
C ILE A 6 -10.34 -4.52 14.88
N ASP A 7 -11.12 -5.36 15.57
CA ASP A 7 -10.78 -5.89 16.88
C ASP A 7 -10.80 -7.42 16.88
N HIS A 8 -9.61 -8.02 17.07
CA HIS A 8 -9.36 -9.47 17.15
C HIS A 8 -9.99 -10.29 16.03
N VAL A 9 -9.97 -9.74 14.78
CA VAL A 9 -10.61 -10.35 13.63
C VAL A 9 -9.81 -11.55 13.14
N SER A 10 -10.50 -12.69 12.98
CA SER A 10 -9.93 -13.89 12.43
C SER A 10 -10.79 -14.44 11.30
N LYS A 11 -10.11 -15.07 10.31
CA LYS A 11 -10.73 -15.77 9.18
C LYS A 11 -9.88 -16.92 8.71
N THR A 12 -10.49 -18.09 8.65
CA THR A 12 -9.85 -19.32 8.16
C THR A 12 -10.64 -19.89 6.99
N TYR A 13 -9.96 -20.19 5.90
CA TYR A 13 -10.55 -20.89 4.77
C TYR A 13 -10.28 -22.38 4.87
N LYS A 14 -11.31 -23.19 4.72
CA LYS A 14 -11.20 -24.64 4.63
C LYS A 14 -10.87 -25.02 3.18
N THR A 15 -9.73 -25.61 2.98
CA THR A 15 -9.28 -26.08 1.65
C THR A 15 -9.15 -27.60 1.63
N ARG A 16 -8.97 -28.18 0.43
CA ARG A 16 -8.75 -29.63 0.29
C ARG A 16 -7.42 -30.10 0.91
N THR A 17 -6.47 -29.16 1.07
CA THR A 17 -5.11 -29.42 1.60
C THR A 17 -4.98 -29.06 3.06
N GLY A 18 -6.04 -28.56 3.71
CA GLY A 18 -6.06 -28.15 5.12
C GLY A 18 -6.64 -26.76 5.33
N ASP A 19 -6.68 -26.32 6.57
CA ASP A 19 -7.19 -25.02 6.96
C ASP A 19 -6.12 -23.93 6.73
N VAL A 20 -6.51 -22.85 6.05
CA VAL A 20 -5.63 -21.71 5.74
C VAL A 20 -6.13 -20.49 6.50
N PRO A 21 -5.43 -20.04 7.57
CA PRO A 21 -5.77 -18.84 8.30
C PRO A 21 -5.39 -17.59 7.47
N ALA A 22 -6.38 -16.93 6.89
CA ALA A 22 -6.16 -15.71 6.09
C ALA A 22 -6.05 -14.44 6.94
N ASN A 23 -6.76 -14.39 8.08
CA ASN A 23 -6.55 -13.38 9.14
C ASN A 23 -6.54 -14.11 10.48
N ASN A 24 -5.64 -13.74 11.35
CA ASN A 24 -5.41 -14.39 12.63
C ASN A 24 -5.22 -13.33 13.71
N ASN A 25 -6.31 -13.05 14.43
CA ASN A 25 -6.34 -12.10 15.53
C ASN A 25 -5.87 -10.69 15.12
N VAL A 26 -6.35 -10.20 13.97
CA VAL A 26 -5.99 -8.88 13.44
C VAL A 26 -6.69 -7.80 14.25
N THR A 27 -5.90 -6.87 14.82
CA THR A 27 -6.39 -5.67 15.48
C THR A 27 -5.70 -4.47 14.87
N LEU A 28 -6.47 -3.50 14.36
CA LEU A 28 -5.98 -2.23 13.85
C LEU A 28 -7.09 -1.17 13.91
N HIS A 29 -6.68 0.08 13.90
CA HIS A 29 -7.58 1.23 13.87
C HIS A 29 -7.10 2.27 12.87
N VAL A 30 -8.03 3.00 12.26
CA VAL A 30 -7.75 4.10 11.34
C VAL A 30 -8.52 5.33 11.80
N GLU A 31 -7.83 6.43 12.01
CA GLU A 31 -8.42 7.69 12.42
C GLU A 31 -9.12 8.40 11.25
N GLU A 32 -10.08 9.26 11.58
CA GLU A 32 -10.70 10.17 10.62
C GLU A 32 -9.65 11.15 10.05
N GLY A 33 -9.72 11.43 8.75
CA GLY A 33 -8.78 12.36 8.11
C GLY A 33 -7.37 11.79 7.89
N MET A 34 -7.20 10.47 7.94
CA MET A 34 -5.91 9.78 7.82
C MET A 34 -5.83 8.96 6.53
N VAL A 35 -4.65 8.91 5.93
CA VAL A 35 -4.27 7.90 4.94
C VAL A 35 -3.52 6.78 5.67
N PHE A 36 -4.14 5.62 5.80
CA PHE A 36 -3.59 4.45 6.46
C PHE A 36 -3.16 3.39 5.44
N GLY A 37 -1.88 3.01 5.46
CA GLY A 37 -1.32 1.99 4.58
C GLY A 37 -1.49 0.58 5.16
N LEU A 38 -2.11 -0.34 4.43
CA LEU A 38 -2.13 -1.77 4.73
C LEU A 38 -1.17 -2.50 3.79
N PHE A 39 0.03 -2.79 4.27
CA PHE A 39 1.12 -3.38 3.50
C PHE A 39 1.27 -4.87 3.75
N GLY A 40 1.84 -5.58 2.78
CA GLY A 40 2.11 -7.01 2.88
C GLY A 40 2.23 -7.66 1.51
N HIS A 41 2.86 -8.83 1.44
CA HIS A 41 3.00 -9.61 0.21
C HIS A 41 1.65 -10.14 -0.31
N ASN A 42 1.63 -10.69 -1.52
CA ASN A 42 0.46 -11.36 -2.07
C ASN A 42 0.14 -12.62 -1.24
N GLY A 43 -1.11 -12.73 -0.78
CA GLY A 43 -1.52 -13.81 0.14
C GLY A 43 -1.36 -13.47 1.64
N ALA A 44 -0.86 -12.28 2.01
CA ALA A 44 -0.76 -11.88 3.42
C ALA A 44 -2.11 -11.74 4.16
N GLY A 45 -3.24 -11.73 3.44
CA GLY A 45 -4.59 -11.61 4.03
C GLY A 45 -5.26 -10.26 3.82
N LYS A 46 -4.63 -9.30 3.12
CA LYS A 46 -5.14 -7.94 2.89
C LYS A 46 -6.53 -7.93 2.24
N THR A 47 -6.70 -8.61 1.12
CA THR A 47 -7.99 -8.68 0.40
C THR A 47 -9.09 -9.34 1.24
N THR A 48 -8.73 -10.32 2.07
CA THR A 48 -9.67 -10.95 3.02
C THR A 48 -10.16 -9.91 4.04
N LEU A 49 -9.25 -9.12 4.61
CA LEU A 49 -9.57 -8.08 5.58
C LEU A 49 -10.43 -6.96 4.95
N VAL A 50 -10.08 -6.52 3.74
CA VAL A 50 -10.88 -5.55 2.96
C VAL A 50 -12.30 -6.06 2.71
N ASN A 51 -12.46 -7.30 2.29
CA ASN A 51 -13.78 -7.88 2.05
C ASN A 51 -14.63 -7.99 3.33
N GLN A 52 -13.99 -8.19 4.48
CA GLN A 52 -14.66 -8.18 5.77
C GLN A 52 -15.11 -6.75 6.16
N LEU A 53 -14.25 -5.74 5.94
CA LEU A 53 -14.56 -4.33 6.15
C LEU A 53 -15.74 -3.87 5.30
N LEU A 54 -15.78 -4.31 4.04
CA LEU A 54 -16.87 -4.00 3.10
C LEU A 54 -18.18 -4.79 3.39
N GLY A 55 -18.18 -5.68 4.39
CA GLY A 55 -19.31 -6.56 4.70
C GLY A 55 -19.58 -7.63 3.63
N LEU A 56 -18.64 -7.85 2.69
CA LEU A 56 -18.73 -8.87 1.65
C LEU A 56 -18.42 -10.26 2.22
N LEU A 57 -17.53 -10.33 3.21
CA LEU A 57 -17.11 -11.53 3.88
C LEU A 57 -17.35 -11.41 5.39
N ARG A 58 -17.87 -12.47 6.02
CA ARG A 58 -18.02 -12.51 7.48
C ARG A 58 -16.75 -13.06 8.13
N PRO A 59 -16.19 -12.39 9.15
CA PRO A 59 -15.12 -12.96 9.96
C PRO A 59 -15.65 -14.18 10.76
N ASP A 60 -14.75 -15.07 11.16
CA ASP A 60 -15.08 -16.21 12.01
C ASP A 60 -15.17 -15.77 13.49
N SER A 61 -14.36 -14.76 13.88
CA SER A 61 -14.39 -14.12 15.20
C SER A 61 -13.96 -12.66 15.11
N GLY A 62 -14.16 -11.92 16.18
CA GLY A 62 -13.82 -10.50 16.30
C GLY A 62 -14.92 -9.58 15.81
N SER A 63 -14.63 -8.29 15.81
CA SER A 63 -15.58 -7.24 15.41
C SER A 63 -14.92 -6.22 14.47
N ILE A 64 -15.77 -5.60 13.65
CA ILE A 64 -15.37 -4.50 12.75
C ILE A 64 -16.42 -3.41 12.93
N THR A 65 -15.96 -2.18 13.25
CA THR A 65 -16.83 -1.01 13.30
C THR A 65 -16.33 0.06 12.33
N ILE A 66 -17.26 0.78 11.71
CA ILE A 66 -16.98 1.95 10.86
C ILE A 66 -17.91 3.06 11.32
N ALA A 67 -17.36 4.19 11.74
CA ALA A 67 -18.10 5.33 12.26
C ALA A 67 -19.09 4.92 13.39
N GLY A 68 -18.68 3.96 14.24
CA GLY A 68 -19.49 3.41 15.34
C GLY A 68 -20.47 2.31 14.94
N GLU A 69 -20.66 2.03 13.65
CA GLU A 69 -21.56 0.98 13.16
C GLU A 69 -20.87 -0.38 13.07
N ASN A 70 -21.46 -1.41 13.69
CA ASN A 70 -20.91 -2.77 13.65
C ASN A 70 -21.22 -3.47 12.32
N ILE A 71 -20.18 -3.65 11.49
CA ILE A 71 -20.31 -4.23 10.15
C ILE A 71 -20.54 -5.75 10.17
N VAL A 72 -20.11 -6.43 11.23
CA VAL A 72 -20.34 -7.88 11.36
C VAL A 72 -21.82 -8.19 11.61
N GLN A 73 -22.51 -7.32 12.36
CA GLN A 73 -23.94 -7.42 12.65
C GLN A 73 -24.80 -6.84 11.51
N ASN A 74 -24.38 -5.71 10.93
CA ASN A 74 -25.11 -5.02 9.87
C ASN A 74 -24.23 -4.88 8.62
N ARG A 75 -24.09 -5.95 7.85
CA ARG A 75 -23.18 -6.03 6.68
C ARG A 75 -23.46 -4.99 5.58
N ASN A 76 -24.72 -4.53 5.46
CA ASN A 76 -25.05 -3.52 4.47
C ASN A 76 -24.43 -2.17 4.79
N MET A 77 -24.18 -1.86 6.05
CA MET A 77 -23.50 -0.62 6.45
C MET A 77 -22.07 -0.53 5.93
N GLY A 78 -21.34 -1.64 5.80
CA GLY A 78 -20.02 -1.65 5.17
C GLY A 78 -20.04 -1.07 3.75
N ARG A 79 -21.00 -1.48 2.92
CA ARG A 79 -21.15 -0.96 1.56
C ARG A 79 -21.66 0.49 1.50
N TYR A 80 -22.45 0.89 2.48
CA TYR A 80 -22.98 2.26 2.56
C TYR A 80 -21.89 3.24 3.04
N LEU A 81 -21.14 2.88 4.07
CA LEU A 81 -20.13 3.74 4.70
C LEU A 81 -18.81 3.75 3.94
N CYS A 82 -18.53 2.71 3.13
CA CYS A 82 -17.30 2.61 2.35
C CYS A 82 -17.50 3.00 0.88
N SER A 83 -16.48 3.65 0.31
CA SER A 83 -16.20 3.65 -1.12
C SER A 83 -15.04 2.73 -1.41
N VAL A 84 -15.00 2.09 -2.57
CA VAL A 84 -13.91 1.18 -2.92
C VAL A 84 -13.45 1.38 -4.35
N GLN A 85 -12.12 1.45 -4.53
CA GLN A 85 -11.46 1.20 -5.80
C GLN A 85 -10.85 -0.20 -5.70
N PRO A 86 -11.34 -1.19 -6.45
CA PRO A 86 -10.82 -2.56 -6.37
C PRO A 86 -9.48 -2.70 -7.08
N GLN A 87 -8.71 -3.74 -6.72
CA GLN A 87 -7.43 -4.07 -7.34
C GLN A 87 -7.56 -4.28 -8.86
N SER A 88 -8.59 -5.00 -9.31
CA SER A 88 -8.86 -5.16 -10.73
C SER A 88 -9.66 -3.97 -11.25
N SER A 89 -9.22 -3.39 -12.37
CA SER A 89 -10.00 -2.34 -13.03
C SER A 89 -11.37 -2.88 -13.45
N VAL A 90 -12.40 -2.08 -13.21
CA VAL A 90 -13.77 -2.42 -13.63
C VAL A 90 -13.87 -2.28 -15.15
N PRO A 91 -14.24 -3.34 -15.88
CA PRO A 91 -14.40 -3.25 -17.33
C PRO A 91 -15.61 -2.35 -17.65
N LEU A 92 -15.36 -1.14 -18.14
CA LEU A 92 -16.43 -0.18 -18.45
C LEU A 92 -17.16 -0.48 -19.78
N GLY A 93 -16.53 -1.24 -20.69
CA GLY A 93 -17.10 -1.51 -22.01
C GLY A 93 -17.36 -0.23 -22.79
N GLU A 94 -18.62 -0.02 -23.19
CA GLU A 94 -19.08 1.19 -23.90
C GLU A 94 -19.38 2.38 -22.96
N LEU A 95 -19.38 2.18 -21.65
CA LEU A 95 -19.55 3.28 -20.69
C LEU A 95 -18.31 4.18 -20.68
N THR A 96 -18.56 5.47 -20.55
CA THR A 96 -17.46 6.47 -20.45
C THR A 96 -17.13 6.77 -19.00
N PRO A 97 -15.90 7.22 -18.68
CA PRO A 97 -15.54 7.69 -17.34
C PRO A 97 -16.56 8.65 -16.75
N ARG A 98 -17.02 9.63 -17.53
CA ARG A 98 -18.03 10.62 -17.12
C ARG A 98 -19.36 9.96 -16.76
N SER A 99 -19.84 9.06 -17.62
CA SER A 99 -21.14 8.42 -17.41
C SER A 99 -21.17 7.55 -16.17
N ILE A 100 -20.11 6.75 -15.95
CA ILE A 100 -20.03 5.85 -14.78
C ILE A 100 -19.79 6.63 -13.48
N THR A 101 -18.94 7.67 -13.50
CA THR A 101 -18.70 8.52 -12.32
C THR A 101 -19.99 9.25 -11.92
N ARG A 102 -20.76 9.75 -12.91
CA ARG A 102 -22.08 10.34 -12.67
C ARG A 102 -23.07 9.35 -12.06
N LEU A 103 -23.06 8.10 -12.56
CA LEU A 103 -23.92 7.04 -12.01
C LEU A 103 -23.57 6.77 -10.53
N MET A 104 -22.28 6.65 -10.21
CA MET A 104 -21.83 6.43 -8.82
C MET A 104 -22.22 7.60 -7.90
N ALA A 105 -22.05 8.84 -8.36
CA ALA A 105 -22.49 10.02 -7.61
C ALA A 105 -24.01 9.99 -7.32
N LYS A 106 -24.83 9.64 -8.30
CA LYS A 106 -26.30 9.51 -8.14
C LYS A 106 -26.68 8.41 -7.16
N MET A 107 -26.04 7.25 -7.24
CA MET A 107 -26.27 6.15 -6.30
C MET A 107 -25.97 6.56 -4.86
N ARG A 108 -25.09 7.54 -4.66
CA ARG A 108 -24.74 8.15 -3.36
C ARG A 108 -25.54 9.43 -3.04
N GLY A 109 -26.65 9.65 -3.74
CA GLY A 109 -27.62 10.72 -3.43
C GLY A 109 -27.25 12.11 -3.95
N ALA A 110 -26.28 12.23 -4.87
CA ALA A 110 -25.93 13.53 -5.45
C ALA A 110 -27.00 14.04 -6.43
N ARG A 111 -27.18 15.37 -6.48
CA ARG A 111 -28.12 16.04 -7.39
C ARG A 111 -27.44 16.45 -8.70
N ASP A 112 -28.15 16.36 -9.81
CA ASP A 112 -27.58 16.55 -11.16
C ASP A 112 -26.83 17.87 -11.38
N LYS A 113 -27.28 18.97 -10.77
CA LYS A 113 -26.67 20.29 -10.94
C LYS A 113 -25.28 20.41 -10.31
N GLU A 114 -25.00 19.60 -9.27
CA GLU A 114 -23.74 19.65 -8.53
C GLU A 114 -22.70 18.67 -9.10
N ILE A 115 -23.17 17.58 -9.72
CA ILE A 115 -22.32 16.47 -10.15
C ILE A 115 -21.42 16.88 -11.33
N ALA A 116 -21.93 17.64 -12.29
CA ALA A 116 -21.19 17.93 -13.53
C ALA A 116 -19.86 18.63 -13.25
N ASN A 117 -19.89 19.72 -12.50
CA ASN A 117 -18.69 20.49 -12.16
C ASN A 117 -17.72 19.66 -11.30
N GLN A 118 -18.22 18.89 -10.33
CA GLN A 118 -17.39 18.04 -9.50
C GLN A 118 -16.65 16.94 -10.30
N ILE A 119 -17.30 16.41 -11.34
CA ILE A 119 -16.66 15.44 -12.24
C ILE A 119 -15.58 16.12 -13.08
N ASP A 120 -15.90 17.29 -13.66
CA ASP A 120 -14.95 18.03 -14.50
C ASP A 120 -13.71 18.43 -13.69
N ASP A 121 -13.89 19.00 -12.50
CA ASP A 121 -12.81 19.37 -11.58
C ASP A 121 -11.92 18.15 -11.22
N LEU A 122 -12.54 17.00 -10.94
CA LEU A 122 -11.80 15.79 -10.59
C LEU A 122 -11.01 15.24 -11.78
N PHE A 123 -11.59 15.28 -13.00
CA PHE A 123 -10.94 14.81 -14.21
C PHE A 123 -9.80 15.73 -14.65
N GLU A 124 -9.97 17.04 -14.56
CA GLU A 124 -8.91 18.02 -14.79
C GLU A 124 -7.75 17.83 -13.82
N ARG A 125 -8.06 17.68 -12.53
CA ARG A 125 -7.07 17.44 -11.48
C ARG A 125 -6.22 16.18 -11.69
N LEU A 126 -6.82 15.12 -12.25
CA LEU A 126 -6.14 13.84 -12.54
C LEU A 126 -5.53 13.79 -13.95
N ASP A 127 -5.65 14.87 -14.73
CA ASP A 127 -5.20 14.96 -16.12
C ASP A 127 -5.82 13.84 -17.01
N ILE A 128 -7.14 13.64 -16.87
CA ILE A 128 -7.90 12.67 -17.66
C ILE A 128 -9.13 13.27 -18.36
N ALA A 129 -9.27 14.59 -18.41
CA ALA A 129 -10.40 15.28 -19.00
C ALA A 129 -10.62 14.91 -20.49
N ASP A 130 -9.53 14.74 -21.26
CA ASP A 130 -9.58 14.36 -22.68
C ASP A 130 -10.19 12.98 -22.95
N TRP A 131 -10.21 12.11 -21.92
CA TRP A 131 -10.80 10.77 -22.00
C TRP A 131 -12.18 10.67 -21.35
N ALA A 132 -12.71 11.77 -20.82
CA ALA A 132 -13.94 11.80 -20.03
C ALA A 132 -15.13 11.13 -20.76
N ASP A 133 -15.23 11.36 -22.06
CA ASP A 133 -16.35 10.91 -22.90
C ASP A 133 -15.95 9.79 -23.89
N GLN A 134 -14.77 9.20 -23.74
CA GLN A 134 -14.34 8.06 -24.54
C GLN A 134 -14.85 6.75 -23.92
N PRO A 135 -15.27 5.74 -24.72
CA PRO A 135 -15.64 4.43 -24.23
C PRO A 135 -14.51 3.75 -23.47
N GLY A 136 -14.85 3.05 -22.39
CA GLY A 136 -13.87 2.40 -21.51
C GLY A 136 -12.99 1.35 -22.18
N ASN A 137 -13.50 0.67 -23.22
CA ASN A 137 -12.75 -0.29 -24.03
C ASN A 137 -11.64 0.35 -24.91
N LYS A 138 -11.60 1.68 -25.02
CA LYS A 138 -10.56 2.44 -25.73
C LYS A 138 -9.55 3.10 -24.82
N LEU A 139 -9.72 2.99 -23.50
CA LEU A 139 -8.84 3.61 -22.52
C LEU A 139 -7.59 2.76 -22.28
N SER A 140 -6.48 3.42 -21.99
CA SER A 140 -5.29 2.74 -21.42
C SER A 140 -5.57 2.23 -20.00
N GLY A 141 -4.79 1.25 -19.52
CA GLY A 141 -4.93 0.71 -18.17
C GLY A 141 -4.86 1.81 -17.10
N GLY A 142 -3.90 2.74 -17.24
CA GLY A 142 -3.72 3.84 -16.29
C GLY A 142 -4.91 4.80 -16.26
N VAL A 143 -5.44 5.22 -17.43
CA VAL A 143 -6.63 6.08 -17.47
C VAL A 143 -7.86 5.36 -16.91
N LEU A 144 -8.02 4.07 -17.21
CA LEU A 144 -9.09 3.25 -16.64
C LEU A 144 -8.98 3.15 -15.12
N ARG A 145 -7.74 3.00 -14.60
CA ARG A 145 -7.44 3.00 -13.16
C ARG A 145 -7.88 4.31 -12.50
N LEU A 146 -7.53 5.46 -13.11
CA LEU A 146 -7.93 6.77 -12.62
C LEU A 146 -9.46 6.98 -12.71
N ALA A 147 -10.12 6.49 -13.76
CA ALA A 147 -11.58 6.49 -13.83
C ALA A 147 -12.21 5.68 -12.68
N CYS A 148 -11.64 4.52 -12.33
CA CYS A 148 -12.07 3.73 -11.16
C CYS A 148 -11.86 4.48 -9.84
N PHE A 149 -10.76 5.24 -9.71
CA PHE A 149 -10.57 6.13 -8.57
C PHE A 149 -11.67 7.20 -8.51
N CYS A 150 -11.98 7.86 -9.62
CA CYS A 150 -13.05 8.86 -9.68
C CYS A 150 -14.41 8.31 -9.23
N MET A 151 -14.72 7.06 -9.57
CA MET A 151 -15.94 6.38 -9.11
C MET A 151 -16.00 6.24 -7.58
N ALA A 152 -14.85 6.02 -6.93
CA ALA A 152 -14.75 5.93 -5.47
C ALA A 152 -14.74 7.31 -4.79
N ALA A 153 -14.13 8.31 -5.45
CA ALA A 153 -13.83 9.63 -4.89
C ALA A 153 -14.95 10.66 -5.07
N ILE A 154 -15.85 10.51 -6.08
CA ILE A 154 -16.83 11.57 -6.44
C ILE A 154 -17.82 11.92 -5.34
N ARG A 155 -18.21 11.01 -4.53
CA ARG A 155 -19.02 11.16 -3.32
C ARG A 155 -18.59 10.07 -2.33
N PRO A 156 -17.43 10.26 -1.69
CA PRO A 156 -16.85 9.20 -0.87
C PRO A 156 -17.74 8.87 0.33
N GLY A 157 -17.67 7.61 0.78
CA GLY A 157 -18.15 7.22 2.09
C GLY A 157 -17.26 7.79 3.18
N ARG A 158 -17.58 7.49 4.44
CA ARG A 158 -16.74 7.85 5.59
C ARG A 158 -15.36 7.16 5.51
N ALA A 159 -15.33 5.95 4.97
CA ALA A 159 -14.11 5.19 4.68
C ALA A 159 -13.94 5.01 3.16
N VAL A 160 -12.72 5.20 2.66
CA VAL A 160 -12.36 4.96 1.26
C VAL A 160 -11.27 3.90 1.21
N VAL A 161 -11.57 2.78 0.56
CA VAL A 161 -10.62 1.69 0.36
C VAL A 161 -10.05 1.78 -1.05
N LEU A 162 -8.74 1.93 -1.16
CA LEU A 162 -8.02 2.00 -2.42
C LEU A 162 -7.07 0.81 -2.52
N ASP A 163 -7.40 -0.15 -3.38
CA ASP A 163 -6.59 -1.36 -3.55
C ASP A 163 -5.71 -1.22 -4.80
N GLU A 164 -4.41 -1.08 -4.59
CA GLU A 164 -3.38 -0.85 -5.63
C GLU A 164 -3.72 0.32 -6.56
N PRO A 165 -3.99 1.53 -6.05
CA PRO A 165 -4.54 2.63 -6.87
C PRO A 165 -3.57 3.17 -7.92
N THR A 166 -2.26 2.99 -7.74
CA THR A 166 -1.20 3.53 -8.60
C THR A 166 -0.75 2.57 -9.70
N ASN A 167 -1.23 1.33 -9.70
CA ASN A 167 -0.84 0.35 -10.71
C ASN A 167 -1.25 0.83 -12.11
N ASP A 168 -0.34 0.65 -13.07
CA ASP A 168 -0.50 1.06 -14.48
C ASP A 168 -0.60 2.59 -14.71
N VAL A 169 -0.56 3.41 -13.65
CA VAL A 169 -0.60 4.87 -13.75
C VAL A 169 0.79 5.43 -14.01
N ASP A 170 0.93 6.31 -15.01
CA ASP A 170 2.21 6.95 -15.31
C ASP A 170 2.69 7.88 -14.15
N PRO A 171 4.02 8.15 -14.07
CA PRO A 171 4.58 8.89 -12.95
C PRO A 171 4.04 10.31 -12.77
N VAL A 172 3.56 10.97 -13.83
CA VAL A 172 3.02 12.33 -13.76
C VAL A 172 1.63 12.29 -13.11
N ARG A 173 0.72 11.48 -13.67
CA ARG A 173 -0.64 11.31 -13.15
C ARG A 173 -0.66 10.68 -11.77
N ARG A 174 0.33 9.86 -11.44
CA ARG A 174 0.48 9.27 -10.11
C ARG A 174 0.65 10.35 -9.03
N ARG A 175 1.39 11.43 -9.31
CA ARG A 175 1.51 12.59 -8.39
C ARG A 175 0.16 13.29 -8.18
N TYR A 176 -0.62 13.45 -9.24
CA TYR A 176 -1.97 14.02 -9.13
C TYR A 176 -2.91 13.13 -8.34
N LEU A 177 -2.80 11.81 -8.55
CA LEU A 177 -3.57 10.82 -7.79
C LEU A 177 -3.26 10.89 -6.29
N TRP A 178 -1.98 10.99 -5.89
CA TRP A 178 -1.60 11.15 -4.48
C TRP A 178 -2.17 12.44 -3.88
N GLY A 179 -2.15 13.55 -4.62
CA GLY A 179 -2.82 14.78 -4.21
C GLY A 179 -4.32 14.59 -3.99
N ALA A 180 -5.00 13.94 -4.95
CA ALA A 180 -6.43 13.68 -4.85
C ALA A 180 -6.79 12.70 -3.70
N ILE A 181 -5.92 11.74 -3.38
CA ILE A 181 -6.08 10.86 -2.20
C ILE A 181 -6.00 11.68 -0.92
N ARG A 182 -5.04 12.61 -0.82
CA ARG A 182 -4.90 13.47 0.38
C ARG A 182 -6.13 14.36 0.58
N ASP A 183 -6.73 14.91 -0.48
CA ASP A 183 -7.96 15.71 -0.36
C ASP A 183 -9.15 14.95 0.20
N LEU A 184 -9.23 13.61 -0.04
CA LEU A 184 -10.28 12.82 0.56
C LEU A 184 -10.20 12.89 2.09
N THR A 185 -8.98 12.89 2.64
CA THR A 185 -8.76 12.96 4.09
C THR A 185 -9.01 14.35 4.65
N GLU A 186 -8.66 15.42 3.92
CA GLU A 186 -8.97 16.81 4.31
C GLU A 186 -10.47 17.06 4.39
N ASN A 187 -11.26 16.31 3.62
CA ASN A 187 -12.72 16.32 3.68
C ASN A 187 -13.31 15.34 4.72
N GLY A 188 -12.49 14.79 5.60
CA GLY A 188 -12.88 13.98 6.74
C GLY A 188 -13.10 12.49 6.45
N ALA A 189 -12.70 11.98 5.28
CA ALA A 189 -12.71 10.55 5.04
C ALA A 189 -11.46 9.88 5.67
N ALA A 190 -11.61 8.63 6.14
CA ALA A 190 -10.45 7.77 6.39
C ALA A 190 -10.14 6.98 5.12
N VAL A 191 -8.89 7.03 4.66
CA VAL A 191 -8.45 6.29 3.48
C VAL A 191 -7.64 5.08 3.92
N LEU A 192 -8.10 3.87 3.56
CA LEU A 192 -7.35 2.63 3.69
C LEU A 192 -6.70 2.32 2.34
N LEU A 193 -5.40 2.56 2.26
CA LEU A 193 -4.57 2.27 1.10
C LEU A 193 -4.02 0.85 1.23
N VAL A 194 -4.37 -0.03 0.31
CA VAL A 194 -3.85 -1.40 0.25
C VAL A 194 -2.85 -1.49 -0.89
N THR A 195 -1.61 -1.83 -0.59
CA THR A 195 -0.57 -1.98 -1.62
C THR A 195 0.54 -2.91 -1.17
N HIS A 196 1.27 -3.46 -2.15
CA HIS A 196 2.53 -4.14 -1.95
C HIS A 196 3.73 -3.24 -2.31
N ASN A 197 3.48 -2.06 -2.91
CA ASN A 197 4.52 -1.08 -3.26
C ASN A 197 4.76 -0.12 -2.07
N ILE A 198 5.54 -0.59 -1.10
CA ILE A 198 5.82 0.13 0.15
C ILE A 198 6.59 1.42 -0.11
N SER A 199 7.62 1.36 -0.96
CA SER A 199 8.51 2.48 -1.25
C SER A 199 7.77 3.68 -1.85
N GLU A 200 6.76 3.42 -2.68
CA GLU A 200 5.96 4.49 -3.28
C GLU A 200 5.01 5.14 -2.27
N ALA A 201 4.41 4.31 -1.41
CA ALA A 201 3.40 4.76 -0.46
C ALA A 201 3.99 5.39 0.81
N GLU A 202 5.25 5.06 1.18
CA GLU A 202 5.90 5.45 2.45
C GLU A 202 5.74 6.94 2.78
N ASN A 203 5.89 7.82 1.78
CA ASN A 203 5.82 9.27 1.96
C ASN A 203 4.39 9.86 1.86
N SER A 204 3.40 9.01 1.55
CA SER A 204 2.03 9.45 1.28
C SER A 204 1.03 8.98 2.33
N VAL A 205 1.44 8.12 3.25
CA VAL A 205 0.62 7.58 4.33
C VAL A 205 1.01 8.19 5.68
N ASP A 206 0.03 8.34 6.56
CA ASP A 206 0.23 8.86 7.92
C ASP A 206 0.63 7.75 8.88
N GLU A 207 -0.05 6.61 8.79
CA GLU A 207 0.26 5.39 9.52
C GLU A 207 0.16 4.16 8.61
N VAL A 208 0.80 3.09 9.04
CA VAL A 208 0.83 1.82 8.32
C VAL A 208 0.60 0.64 9.25
N ALA A 209 0.04 -0.43 8.69
CA ALA A 209 0.13 -1.78 9.27
C ALA A 209 0.81 -2.72 8.26
N ILE A 210 1.75 -3.49 8.74
CA ILE A 210 2.42 -4.54 7.99
C ILE A 210 1.74 -5.87 8.33
N LEU A 211 1.09 -6.45 7.32
CA LEU A 211 0.40 -7.73 7.43
C LEU A 211 1.24 -8.83 6.78
N ASP A 212 1.41 -9.93 7.52
CA ASP A 212 2.12 -11.10 7.05
C ASP A 212 1.44 -12.38 7.57
N HIS A 213 1.13 -13.34 6.67
CA HIS A 213 0.43 -14.59 7.00
C HIS A 213 -0.78 -14.37 7.93
N GLY A 214 -1.59 -13.35 7.63
CA GLY A 214 -2.80 -13.00 8.36
C GLY A 214 -2.57 -12.34 9.72
N LYS A 215 -1.35 -11.96 10.08
CA LYS A 215 -1.00 -11.31 11.35
C LYS A 215 -0.41 -9.93 11.12
N VAL A 216 -0.74 -8.98 11.98
CA VAL A 216 -0.09 -7.67 12.01
C VAL A 216 1.29 -7.82 12.66
N LEU A 217 2.35 -7.51 11.93
CA LEU A 217 3.74 -7.55 12.41
C LEU A 217 4.13 -6.26 13.09
N ALA A 218 3.73 -5.14 12.51
CA ALA A 218 3.98 -3.80 13.02
C ALA A 218 2.83 -2.88 12.62
N GLN A 219 2.54 -1.88 13.45
CA GLN A 219 1.56 -0.84 13.19
C GLN A 219 2.02 0.48 13.78
N GLY A 220 1.78 1.58 13.09
CA GLY A 220 2.02 2.95 13.53
C GLY A 220 2.58 3.83 12.44
N ASN A 221 3.16 4.97 12.83
CA ASN A 221 3.81 5.88 11.90
C ASN A 221 5.00 5.20 11.19
N ALA A 222 5.13 5.39 9.87
CA ALA A 222 6.16 4.77 9.05
C ALA A 222 7.59 5.07 9.55
N ALA A 223 7.85 6.32 9.94
CA ALA A 223 9.16 6.72 10.48
C ALA A 223 9.48 6.02 11.81
N ARG A 224 8.47 5.83 12.67
CA ARG A 224 8.63 5.10 13.94
C ARG A 224 8.94 3.62 13.70
N ILE A 225 8.18 2.95 12.83
CA ILE A 225 8.43 1.53 12.48
C ILE A 225 9.83 1.37 11.91
N LYS A 226 10.25 2.28 11.01
CA LYS A 226 11.60 2.30 10.45
C LYS A 226 12.65 2.44 11.55
N ALA A 227 12.50 3.43 12.45
CA ALA A 227 13.45 3.65 13.54
C ALA A 227 13.56 2.46 14.50
N GLU A 228 12.44 1.81 14.84
CA GLU A 228 12.40 0.64 15.74
C GLU A 228 12.98 -0.63 15.09
N THR A 229 12.87 -0.78 13.75
CA THR A 229 13.25 -2.01 13.03
C THR A 229 14.65 -1.94 12.47
N VAL A 230 15.03 -0.85 11.81
CA VAL A 230 16.31 -0.69 11.13
C VAL A 230 17.19 0.41 11.73
N GLY A 231 16.66 1.24 12.63
CA GLY A 231 17.37 2.31 13.32
C GLY A 231 17.95 3.35 12.37
N SER A 232 19.13 3.88 12.71
CA SER A 232 19.91 4.81 11.87
C SER A 232 20.78 4.08 10.83
N ASN A 233 20.41 2.86 10.44
CA ASN A 233 21.20 2.09 9.48
C ASN A 233 21.05 2.66 8.07
N MET A 234 22.15 2.58 7.34
CA MET A 234 22.28 2.94 5.95
C MET A 234 22.54 1.69 5.10
N LYS A 235 22.31 1.84 3.81
CA LYS A 235 22.52 0.81 2.80
C LYS A 235 23.35 1.38 1.67
N LEU A 236 24.46 0.72 1.38
CA LEU A 236 25.22 0.91 0.16
C LEU A 236 24.79 -0.16 -0.84
N GLN A 237 24.44 0.24 -2.02
CA GLN A 237 24.05 -0.64 -3.15
C GLN A 237 24.94 -0.32 -4.33
N ALA A 238 25.58 -1.33 -4.89
CA ALA A 238 26.53 -1.19 -6.01
C ALA A 238 26.31 -2.30 -7.03
N LEU A 239 26.47 -1.99 -8.32
CA LEU A 239 26.49 -2.99 -9.38
C LEU A 239 27.77 -3.82 -9.30
N THR A 240 27.66 -5.12 -9.56
CA THR A 240 28.82 -6.02 -9.64
C THR A 240 28.62 -7.12 -10.68
N THR A 241 29.71 -7.59 -11.24
CA THR A 241 29.74 -8.77 -12.13
C THR A 241 30.42 -9.97 -11.50
N VAL A 242 30.93 -9.81 -10.26
CA VAL A 242 31.63 -10.88 -9.55
C VAL A 242 30.76 -11.53 -8.47
N SER A 243 31.09 -12.77 -8.11
CA SER A 243 30.36 -13.54 -7.13
C SER A 243 30.60 -13.06 -5.69
N ARG A 244 29.78 -13.51 -4.75
CA ARG A 244 29.88 -13.19 -3.31
C ARG A 244 31.26 -13.46 -2.72
N ASP A 245 31.94 -14.50 -3.18
CA ASP A 245 33.24 -14.92 -2.67
C ASP A 245 34.36 -13.90 -2.95
N ALA A 246 34.17 -12.99 -3.89
CA ALA A 246 35.09 -11.90 -4.19
C ALA A 246 35.07 -10.79 -3.13
N PHE A 247 34.08 -10.80 -2.22
CA PHE A 247 33.91 -9.75 -1.23
C PHE A 247 34.09 -10.29 0.19
N THR A 248 34.95 -9.62 0.96
CA THR A 248 35.02 -9.81 2.41
C THR A 248 34.11 -8.79 3.06
N CYS A 249 33.23 -9.26 3.95
CA CYS A 249 32.35 -8.36 4.71
C CYS A 249 33.23 -7.44 5.59
N PRO A 250 33.12 -6.11 5.43
CA PRO A 250 33.92 -5.19 6.23
C PRO A 250 33.53 -5.28 7.70
N TYR A 251 34.49 -5.05 8.61
CA TYR A 251 34.28 -5.15 10.06
C TYR A 251 33.26 -4.14 10.61
N TRP A 252 33.02 -3.04 9.89
CA TRP A 252 32.07 -2.00 10.23
C TRP A 252 30.66 -2.26 9.67
N ALA A 253 30.51 -3.22 8.76
CA ALA A 253 29.22 -3.59 8.16
C ALA A 253 28.45 -4.54 9.07
N ASN A 254 27.14 -4.38 9.10
CA ASN A 254 26.25 -5.30 9.79
C ASN A 254 25.98 -6.57 8.95
N ASP A 255 25.90 -6.38 7.62
CA ASP A 255 25.64 -7.46 6.67
C ASP A 255 26.15 -7.09 5.26
N LEU A 256 26.49 -8.10 4.46
CA LEU A 256 26.87 -7.99 3.06
C LEU A 256 26.25 -9.12 2.26
N GLU A 257 25.38 -8.75 1.32
CA GLU A 257 24.74 -9.66 0.38
C GLU A 257 25.21 -9.37 -1.05
N VAL A 258 25.22 -10.41 -1.89
CA VAL A 258 25.39 -10.29 -3.33
C VAL A 258 24.30 -11.09 -4.01
N ARG A 259 23.43 -10.42 -4.74
CA ARG A 259 22.34 -11.04 -5.49
C ARG A 259 22.01 -10.21 -6.73
N ASP A 260 21.57 -10.88 -7.77
CA ASP A 260 21.07 -10.26 -9.01
C ASP A 260 22.03 -9.25 -9.66
N GLY A 261 23.35 -9.45 -9.49
CA GLY A 261 24.37 -8.53 -10.02
C GLY A 261 24.57 -7.27 -9.19
N GLU A 262 24.12 -7.26 -7.95
CA GLU A 262 24.31 -6.16 -7.00
C GLU A 262 24.97 -6.62 -5.71
N VAL A 263 25.84 -5.77 -5.17
CA VAL A 263 26.33 -5.87 -3.79
C VAL A 263 25.51 -4.92 -2.93
N ILE A 264 25.02 -5.44 -1.83
CA ILE A 264 24.25 -4.69 -0.85
C ILE A 264 24.96 -4.80 0.50
N VAL A 265 25.35 -3.67 1.08
CA VAL A 265 25.98 -3.61 2.40
C VAL A 265 25.16 -2.75 3.33
N SER A 266 24.75 -3.31 4.47
CA SER A 266 24.04 -2.57 5.52
C SER A 266 25.00 -2.22 6.66
N PHE A 267 24.88 -1.02 7.22
CA PHE A 267 25.79 -0.52 8.27
C PHE A 267 25.16 0.65 9.04
N SER A 268 25.74 0.97 10.21
CA SER A 268 25.33 2.16 10.97
C SER A 268 25.66 3.45 10.23
N GLY A 269 24.76 4.43 10.23
CA GLY A 269 24.95 5.72 9.55
C GLY A 269 26.24 6.46 9.94
N GLU A 270 26.77 6.22 11.14
CA GLU A 270 28.06 6.74 11.59
C GLU A 270 29.25 6.24 10.75
N ARG A 271 29.07 5.14 10.03
CA ARG A 271 30.06 4.49 9.17
C ARG A 271 29.95 4.85 7.68
N ALA A 272 29.19 5.89 7.36
CA ALA A 272 28.99 6.31 5.96
C ALA A 272 30.31 6.67 5.26
N GLY A 273 31.26 7.30 5.96
CA GLY A 273 32.59 7.58 5.44
C GLY A 273 33.40 6.32 5.10
N ASP A 274 33.38 5.32 5.99
CA ASP A 274 34.06 4.03 5.78
C ASP A 274 33.44 3.29 4.57
N ALA A 275 32.12 3.33 4.44
CA ALA A 275 31.38 2.70 3.34
C ALA A 275 31.73 3.34 1.98
N LEU A 276 31.83 4.66 1.91
CA LEU A 276 32.22 5.37 0.70
C LEU A 276 33.66 5.05 0.28
N LEU A 277 34.60 5.04 1.23
CA LEU A 277 35.99 4.67 0.97
C LEU A 277 36.09 3.23 0.44
N TRP A 278 35.43 2.30 1.06
CA TRP A 278 35.39 0.90 0.66
C TRP A 278 34.81 0.74 -0.74
N ALA A 279 33.71 1.42 -1.06
CA ALA A 279 33.09 1.36 -2.38
C ALA A 279 34.03 1.94 -3.47
N SER A 280 34.68 3.08 -3.18
CA SER A 280 35.63 3.72 -4.10
C SER A 280 36.84 2.81 -4.38
N GLU A 281 37.43 2.19 -3.35
CA GLU A 281 38.56 1.26 -3.53
C GLU A 281 38.18 0.05 -4.39
N LEU A 282 36.99 -0.51 -4.21
CA LEU A 282 36.52 -1.65 -5.01
C LEU A 282 36.13 -1.24 -6.43
N GLN A 283 35.64 -0.01 -6.63
CA GLN A 283 35.39 0.55 -7.95
C GLN A 283 36.70 0.74 -8.72
N ASP A 284 37.75 1.26 -8.09
CA ASP A 284 39.09 1.39 -8.68
C ASP A 284 39.67 0.03 -9.10
N ARG A 285 39.38 -1.02 -8.34
CA ARG A 285 39.72 -2.42 -8.65
C ARG A 285 38.79 -3.07 -9.67
N ARG A 286 37.79 -2.36 -10.18
CA ARG A 286 36.76 -2.85 -11.13
C ARG A 286 35.92 -4.04 -10.60
N LEU A 287 35.80 -4.15 -9.29
CA LEU A 287 34.93 -5.16 -8.64
C LEU A 287 33.51 -4.62 -8.44
N LEU A 288 33.35 -3.30 -8.33
CA LEU A 288 32.06 -2.60 -8.29
C LEU A 288 31.93 -1.65 -9.48
N GLY A 289 30.69 -1.51 -9.96
CA GLY A 289 30.26 -0.46 -10.86
C GLY A 289 29.77 0.78 -10.10
N ASP A 290 28.73 1.43 -10.62
CA ASP A 290 28.10 2.57 -9.95
C ASP A 290 27.50 2.14 -8.62
N TYR A 291 27.63 3.02 -7.63
CA TYR A 291 27.09 2.77 -6.29
C TYR A 291 26.25 3.94 -5.78
N SER A 292 25.33 3.63 -4.90
CA SER A 292 24.49 4.60 -4.20
C SER A 292 24.50 4.31 -2.69
N LEU A 293 24.41 5.39 -1.91
CA LEU A 293 24.27 5.35 -0.45
C LEU A 293 22.93 5.94 -0.09
N ARG A 294 22.13 5.23 0.70
CA ARG A 294 20.84 5.71 1.18
C ARG A 294 20.50 5.22 2.58
N GLU A 295 19.63 5.93 3.25
CA GLU A 295 19.00 5.41 4.47
C GLU A 295 18.17 4.17 4.14
N MET A 296 18.04 3.27 5.10
CA MET A 296 17.12 2.15 4.99
C MET A 296 15.67 2.66 4.93
N SER A 297 14.88 2.09 4.02
CA SER A 297 13.48 2.43 3.79
C SER A 297 12.53 1.61 4.67
N LEU A 298 11.24 1.94 4.63
CA LEU A 298 10.21 1.10 5.22
C LEU A 298 10.13 -0.29 4.56
N GLU A 299 10.48 -0.39 3.28
CA GLU A 299 10.59 -1.68 2.58
C GLU A 299 11.73 -2.54 3.16
N ASP A 300 12.88 -1.93 3.45
CA ASP A 300 13.98 -2.64 4.13
C ASP A 300 13.55 -3.11 5.54
N ALA A 301 12.77 -2.28 6.26
CA ALA A 301 12.19 -2.67 7.56
C ALA A 301 11.19 -3.84 7.40
N TYR A 302 10.35 -3.81 6.37
CA TYR A 302 9.43 -4.91 6.04
C TYR A 302 10.17 -6.23 5.80
N VAL A 303 11.20 -6.23 4.94
CA VAL A 303 12.00 -7.42 4.65
C VAL A 303 12.60 -8.00 5.92
N ARG A 304 13.12 -7.14 6.81
CA ARG A 304 13.69 -7.57 8.10
C ARG A 304 12.65 -8.15 9.05
N LEU A 305 11.45 -7.56 9.12
CA LEU A 305 10.35 -8.05 9.98
C LEU A 305 9.84 -9.43 9.52
N VAL A 306 9.78 -9.66 8.21
CA VAL A 306 9.35 -10.95 7.64
C VAL A 306 10.47 -11.99 7.77
N GLY A 307 11.72 -11.65 7.42
CA GLY A 307 12.88 -12.56 7.45
C GLY A 307 13.20 -13.10 8.85
N ASN A 308 13.17 -12.26 9.87
CA ASN A 308 13.39 -12.67 11.27
C ASN A 308 12.39 -13.73 11.76
N LYS A 309 11.22 -13.86 11.13
CA LYS A 309 10.22 -14.89 11.48
C LYS A 309 10.49 -16.23 10.83
N GLU A 310 10.98 -16.25 9.61
CA GLU A 310 11.31 -17.51 8.92
C GLU A 310 12.45 -18.24 9.66
N GLU A 311 13.46 -17.51 10.14
CA GLU A 311 14.53 -18.06 10.96
C GLU A 311 14.03 -18.60 12.30
N SER A 312 13.11 -17.89 12.96
CA SER A 312 12.53 -18.34 14.25
C SER A 312 11.58 -19.52 14.13
N THR A 313 11.01 -19.76 12.95
CA THR A 313 10.10 -20.90 12.68
C THR A 313 10.87 -22.14 12.27
N ASN A 314 12.01 -21.99 11.58
CA ASN A 314 12.89 -23.09 11.18
C ASN A 314 13.81 -23.59 12.33
N ALA A 315 13.90 -22.84 13.44
CA ALA A 315 14.69 -23.20 14.63
C ALA A 315 13.87 -24.00 15.69
N ARG A 316 12.63 -24.35 15.41
CA ARG A 316 11.76 -25.19 16.25
C ARG A 316 11.40 -26.48 15.52
#